data_744ae24066559198826c310d8bb5b6cc
#
_entry.id   744ae24066559198826c310d8bb5b6cc
#
_cell.length_a   1.000
_cell.length_b   1.000
_cell.length_c   1.000
_cell.angle_alpha   90.00
_cell.angle_beta   90.00
_cell.angle_gamma   90.00
#
_symmetry.space_group_name_H-M   'P 1'
#
loop_
_entity.id
_entity.type
_entity.pdbx_description
1 polymer ?
#
loop_
_entity_poly.entity_id
_entity_poly.type
_entity_poly.pdbx_seq_one_letter_code
_entity_poly.pdbx_strand_id
1 'polypeptide(L)'
;LNRGFKLTGRLGEVMKESAEIAYSYVIAHLKDYGCDQDFFDMSMVHLHVPEGATPKDGPSAGVTMATALVSLARKERIKRPLAMTGGLTLTGQVLPVGGIREKVIAARRSKIMELILPHANQRDFEELPD
;
A
#
# COMPACT_ATOMS: atom_id res chain seq x y z
N LEU A 1 -13.97 -18.41 9.08
CA LEU A 1 -12.84 -19.06 8.39
C LEU A 1 -12.21 -18.12 7.38
N ASN A 2 -10.92 -17.92 7.49
CA ASN A 2 -10.18 -17.13 6.51
C ASN A 2 -10.12 -17.92 5.20
N ARG A 3 -10.60 -17.33 4.11
CA ARG A 3 -10.62 -17.97 2.80
C ARG A 3 -9.26 -17.93 2.09
N GLY A 4 -8.38 -17.11 2.58
CA GLY A 4 -7.03 -17.05 2.06
C GLY A 4 -6.67 -15.77 1.36
N PHE A 5 -5.38 -15.59 1.22
CA PHE A 5 -4.79 -14.40 0.62
C PHE A 5 -3.75 -14.86 -0.40
N LYS A 6 -3.94 -14.48 -1.64
CA LYS A 6 -3.08 -14.90 -2.73
C LYS A 6 -2.33 -13.70 -3.30
N LEU A 7 -1.04 -13.89 -3.52
CA LEU A 7 -0.18 -12.86 -4.09
C LEU A 7 0.32 -13.29 -5.46
N THR A 8 0.25 -12.40 -6.43
CA THR A 8 0.82 -12.64 -7.74
C THR A 8 1.52 -11.40 -8.27
N GLY A 9 2.32 -11.58 -9.28
CA GLY A 9 3.24 -10.60 -9.82
C GLY A 9 4.65 -11.11 -9.58
N ARG A 10 5.63 -10.41 -10.12
CA ARG A 10 7.02 -10.81 -9.92
C ARG A 10 7.57 -10.12 -8.67
N LEU A 11 7.10 -10.58 -7.52
CA LEU A 11 7.41 -9.95 -6.23
C LEU A 11 8.60 -10.62 -5.57
N GLY A 12 9.54 -9.80 -5.08
CA GLY A 12 10.61 -10.30 -4.23
C GLY A 12 10.13 -10.57 -2.81
N GLU A 13 11.00 -11.14 -2.00
CA GLU A 13 10.64 -11.58 -0.65
C GLU A 13 10.22 -10.44 0.26
N VAL A 14 10.86 -9.27 0.15
CA VAL A 14 10.51 -8.13 1.01
C VAL A 14 9.12 -7.60 0.68
N MET A 15 8.79 -7.51 -0.60
CA MET A 15 7.46 -7.05 -0.99
C MET A 15 6.37 -8.05 -0.64
N LYS A 16 6.65 -9.36 -0.74
CA LYS A 16 5.72 -10.38 -0.29
C LYS A 16 5.42 -10.24 1.19
N GLU A 17 6.47 -10.05 2.00
CA GLU A 17 6.31 -9.85 3.43
C GLU A 17 5.50 -8.57 3.70
N SER A 18 5.78 -7.49 2.99
CA SER A 18 5.02 -6.25 3.13
C SER A 18 3.55 -6.45 2.85
N ALA A 19 3.20 -7.25 1.84
CA ALA A 19 1.82 -7.55 1.52
C ALA A 19 1.14 -8.33 2.64
N GLU A 20 1.84 -9.30 3.21
CA GLU A 20 1.29 -10.08 4.32
C GLU A 20 1.14 -9.25 5.59
N ILE A 21 2.07 -8.34 5.85
CA ILE A 21 1.96 -7.40 6.96
C ILE A 21 0.73 -6.51 6.78
N ALA A 22 0.54 -5.96 5.58
CA ALA A 22 -0.63 -5.12 5.29
C ALA A 22 -1.93 -5.89 5.50
N TYR A 23 -1.99 -7.11 5.01
CA TYR A 23 -3.16 -7.97 5.17
C TYR A 23 -3.45 -8.25 6.65
N SER A 24 -2.43 -8.64 7.40
CA SER A 24 -2.58 -8.93 8.84
C SER A 24 -3.00 -7.69 9.62
N TYR A 25 -2.41 -6.55 9.31
CA TYR A 25 -2.76 -5.30 9.97
C TYR A 25 -4.22 -4.92 9.71
N VAL A 26 -4.66 -4.98 8.45
CA VAL A 26 -6.02 -4.61 8.10
C VAL A 26 -7.03 -5.54 8.78
N ILE A 27 -6.78 -6.85 8.76
CA ILE A 27 -7.66 -7.82 9.41
C ILE A 27 -7.81 -7.50 10.91
N ALA A 28 -6.72 -7.14 11.57
CA ALA A 28 -6.74 -6.85 13.00
C ALA A 28 -7.46 -5.54 13.34
N HIS A 29 -7.69 -4.67 12.36
CA HIS A 29 -8.23 -3.33 12.58
C HIS A 29 -9.47 -3.02 11.75
N LEU A 30 -10.20 -4.03 11.29
CA LEU A 30 -11.39 -3.84 10.44
C LEU A 30 -12.40 -2.90 11.05
N LYS A 31 -12.63 -3.05 12.35
CA LYS A 31 -13.60 -2.21 13.05
C LYS A 31 -13.18 -0.73 13.01
N ASP A 32 -11.91 -0.47 13.19
CA ASP A 32 -11.39 0.91 13.23
C ASP A 32 -11.55 1.62 11.89
N TYR A 33 -11.59 0.85 10.81
CA TYR A 33 -11.72 1.41 9.46
C TYR A 33 -13.14 1.31 8.91
N GLY A 34 -14.10 0.92 9.76
CA GLY A 34 -15.49 0.84 9.32
C GLY A 34 -15.77 -0.28 8.33
N CYS A 35 -14.98 -1.34 8.39
CA CYS A 35 -15.16 -2.49 7.52
C CYS A 35 -16.04 -3.55 8.17
N ASP A 36 -16.70 -4.36 7.32
CA ASP A 36 -17.40 -5.53 7.77
C ASP A 36 -16.38 -6.51 8.36
N GLN A 37 -16.57 -6.90 9.61
CA GLN A 37 -15.60 -7.73 10.31
C GLN A 37 -15.49 -9.15 9.74
N ASP A 38 -16.48 -9.60 9.00
CA ASP A 38 -16.49 -10.94 8.40
C ASP A 38 -15.93 -10.94 6.97
N PHE A 39 -15.61 -9.78 6.42
CA PHE A 39 -15.25 -9.68 5.00
C PHE A 39 -14.17 -10.67 4.60
N PHE A 40 -13.04 -10.67 5.32
CA PHE A 40 -11.90 -11.51 4.93
C PHE A 40 -12.11 -12.99 5.25
N ASP A 41 -12.97 -13.29 6.23
CA ASP A 41 -13.33 -14.68 6.54
C ASP A 41 -14.18 -15.31 5.44
N MET A 42 -14.94 -14.47 4.74
CA MET A 42 -15.87 -14.92 3.71
C MET A 42 -15.34 -14.78 2.31
N SER A 43 -14.11 -14.29 2.17
CA SER A 43 -13.56 -13.94 0.86
C SER A 43 -12.18 -14.51 0.63
N MET A 44 -11.92 -14.94 -0.60
CA MET A 44 -10.56 -15.18 -1.08
C MET A 44 -10.07 -13.86 -1.67
N VAL A 45 -9.00 -13.32 -1.12
CA VAL A 45 -8.45 -12.04 -1.60
C VAL A 45 -7.22 -12.31 -2.45
N HIS A 46 -7.19 -11.71 -3.62
CA HIS A 46 -6.08 -11.85 -4.53
C HIS A 46 -5.47 -10.46 -4.76
N LEU A 47 -4.24 -10.28 -4.30
CA LEU A 47 -3.50 -9.05 -4.54
C LEU A 47 -2.51 -9.29 -5.66
N HIS A 48 -2.68 -8.54 -6.74
CA HIS A 48 -1.83 -8.67 -7.92
C HIS A 48 -1.12 -7.34 -8.19
N VAL A 49 0.19 -7.43 -8.35
CA VAL A 49 0.99 -6.24 -8.72
C VAL A 49 1.39 -6.39 -10.18
N PRO A 50 0.67 -5.74 -11.10
CA PRO A 50 0.91 -5.91 -12.54
C PRO A 50 2.14 -5.16 -12.99
N GLU A 51 3.17 -5.90 -13.33
CA GLU A 51 4.44 -5.26 -13.68
C GLU A 51 5.09 -5.89 -14.91
N GLY A 52 4.34 -6.71 -15.61
CA GLY A 52 4.88 -7.38 -16.79
C GLY A 52 6.07 -8.25 -16.44
N ALA A 53 7.17 -8.07 -17.13
CA ALA A 53 8.36 -8.88 -16.94
C ALA A 53 9.31 -8.32 -15.87
N THR A 54 9.03 -7.15 -15.33
CA THR A 54 9.93 -6.49 -14.37
C THR A 54 9.65 -6.96 -12.96
N PRO A 55 10.64 -7.59 -12.28
CA PRO A 55 10.46 -7.96 -10.89
C PRO A 55 10.35 -6.72 -9.99
N LYS A 56 9.54 -6.82 -8.94
CA LYS A 56 9.38 -5.78 -7.95
C LYS A 56 9.75 -6.29 -6.57
N ASP A 57 10.40 -5.46 -5.80
CA ASP A 57 10.73 -5.78 -4.42
C ASP A 57 10.81 -4.50 -3.60
N GLY A 58 10.88 -4.67 -2.27
CA GLY A 58 11.03 -3.58 -1.32
C GLY A 58 9.81 -3.41 -0.43
N PRO A 59 9.95 -2.64 0.66
CA PRO A 59 8.91 -2.49 1.67
C PRO A 59 8.01 -1.27 1.48
N SER A 60 8.24 -0.43 0.48
CA SER A 60 7.61 0.89 0.41
C SER A 60 6.16 0.89 -0.08
N ALA A 61 5.62 -0.26 -0.47
CA ALA A 61 4.23 -0.37 -0.93
C ALA A 61 3.26 -0.81 0.18
N GLY A 62 3.74 -0.98 1.41
CA GLY A 62 2.90 -1.47 2.50
C GLY A 62 1.65 -0.64 2.74
N VAL A 63 1.81 0.67 2.79
CA VAL A 63 0.68 1.59 2.99
C VAL A 63 -0.31 1.51 1.82
N THR A 64 0.20 1.41 0.61
CA THR A 64 -0.65 1.33 -0.59
C THR A 64 -1.47 0.04 -0.58
N MET A 65 -0.83 -1.08 -0.24
CA MET A 65 -1.53 -2.36 -0.17
C MET A 65 -2.59 -2.36 0.93
N ALA A 66 -2.27 -1.81 2.10
CA ALA A 66 -3.24 -1.71 3.19
C ALA A 66 -4.43 -0.85 2.78
N THR A 67 -4.18 0.28 2.11
CA THR A 67 -5.24 1.16 1.64
C THR A 67 -6.14 0.44 0.63
N ALA A 68 -5.55 -0.32 -0.29
CA ALA A 68 -6.32 -1.09 -1.26
C ALA A 68 -7.20 -2.14 -0.58
N LEU A 69 -6.66 -2.81 0.45
CA LEU A 69 -7.43 -3.81 1.20
C LEU A 69 -8.59 -3.18 1.97
N VAL A 70 -8.38 -2.02 2.59
CA VAL A 70 -9.44 -1.29 3.29
C VAL A 70 -10.51 -0.84 2.30
N SER A 71 -10.11 -0.31 1.16
CA SER A 71 -11.03 0.10 0.11
C SER A 71 -11.92 -1.07 -0.33
N LEU A 72 -11.30 -2.23 -0.53
CA LEU A 72 -12.02 -3.44 -0.92
C LEU A 72 -13.02 -3.86 0.17
N ALA A 73 -12.58 -3.93 1.42
CA ALA A 73 -13.42 -4.38 2.52
C ALA A 73 -14.54 -3.41 2.84
N ARG A 74 -14.33 -2.12 2.61
CA ARG A 74 -15.37 -1.10 2.77
C ARG A 74 -16.30 -1.02 1.56
N LYS A 75 -15.91 -1.63 0.44
CA LYS A 75 -16.63 -1.52 -0.84
C LYS A 75 -16.76 -0.07 -1.29
N GLU A 76 -15.72 0.72 -1.01
CA GLU A 76 -15.64 2.12 -1.39
C GLU A 76 -14.36 2.35 -2.18
N ARG A 77 -14.50 2.93 -3.35
CA ARG A 77 -13.33 3.21 -4.20
C ARG A 77 -12.57 4.43 -3.72
N ILE A 78 -11.32 4.51 -4.12
CA ILE A 78 -10.52 5.72 -3.97
C ILE A 78 -11.12 6.76 -4.94
N LYS A 79 -11.48 7.93 -4.42
CA LYS A 79 -12.32 8.88 -5.15
C LYS A 79 -11.57 9.84 -6.05
N ARG A 80 -10.27 9.95 -5.93
CA ARG A 80 -9.49 10.86 -6.78
C ARG A 80 -8.14 10.24 -7.06
N PRO A 81 -7.51 10.68 -8.19
CA PRO A 81 -6.18 10.16 -8.53
C PRO A 81 -5.17 10.62 -7.47
N LEU A 82 -4.51 9.67 -6.86
CA LEU A 82 -3.44 9.96 -5.93
C LEU A 82 -2.40 8.85 -5.97
N ALA A 83 -1.20 9.17 -5.53
CA ALA A 83 -0.15 8.17 -5.37
C ALA A 83 0.31 8.20 -3.93
N MET A 84 0.81 7.07 -3.45
CA MET A 84 1.31 7.00 -2.08
C MET A 84 2.48 6.05 -1.98
N THR A 85 3.28 6.26 -0.95
CA THR A 85 4.36 5.35 -0.60
C THR A 85 4.53 5.36 0.91
N GLY A 86 5.01 4.28 1.46
CA GLY A 86 5.25 4.16 2.89
C GLY A 86 5.38 2.71 3.29
N GLY A 87 6.35 2.43 4.16
CA GLY A 87 6.44 1.13 4.80
C GLY A 87 5.39 1.04 5.89
N LEU A 88 5.02 -0.17 6.25
CA LEU A 88 4.01 -0.40 7.28
C LEU A 88 4.48 -1.51 8.22
N THR A 89 4.32 -1.28 9.51
CA THR A 89 4.58 -2.31 10.52
C THR A 89 3.30 -3.05 10.87
N LEU A 90 3.44 -4.18 11.53
CA LEU A 90 2.28 -4.95 12.01
C LEU A 90 1.39 -4.16 12.95
N THR A 91 1.95 -3.17 13.65
CA THR A 91 1.18 -2.35 14.58
C THR A 91 0.65 -1.07 13.95
N GLY A 92 0.87 -0.88 12.65
CA GLY A 92 0.31 0.25 11.91
C GLY A 92 1.17 1.49 11.85
N GLN A 93 2.43 1.38 12.21
CA GLN A 93 3.33 2.53 12.07
C GLN A 93 3.76 2.65 10.62
N VAL A 94 3.77 3.88 10.12
CA VAL A 94 4.25 4.17 8.76
C VAL A 94 5.74 4.49 8.84
N LEU A 95 6.51 3.78 8.04
CA LEU A 95 7.97 3.91 8.04
C LEU A 95 8.44 4.78 6.88
N PRO A 96 9.51 5.56 7.08
CA PRO A 96 10.08 6.34 5.98
C PRO A 96 10.62 5.44 4.88
N VAL A 97 10.72 6.00 3.69
CA VAL A 97 11.15 5.27 2.49
C VAL A 97 12.21 6.05 1.76
N GLY A 98 12.93 5.37 0.87
CA GLY A 98 13.86 6.03 -0.04
C GLY A 98 13.19 6.41 -1.34
N GLY A 99 13.92 7.17 -2.16
CA GLY A 99 13.47 7.48 -3.51
C GLY A 99 12.35 8.48 -3.62
N ILE A 100 12.20 9.38 -2.65
CA ILE A 100 11.13 10.39 -2.67
C ILE A 100 11.21 11.24 -3.95
N ARG A 101 12.41 11.68 -4.32
CA ARG A 101 12.56 12.50 -5.51
C ARG A 101 12.06 11.79 -6.76
N GLU A 102 12.51 10.55 -6.96
CA GLU A 102 12.14 9.75 -8.13
C GLU A 102 10.64 9.47 -8.15
N LYS A 103 10.05 9.23 -6.99
CA LYS A 103 8.61 8.96 -6.87
C LYS A 103 7.78 10.20 -7.20
N VAL A 104 8.21 11.37 -6.74
CA VAL A 104 7.54 12.63 -7.06
C VAL A 104 7.61 12.91 -8.55
N ILE A 105 8.77 12.70 -9.16
CA ILE A 105 8.94 12.88 -10.61
C ILE A 105 8.02 11.93 -11.37
N ALA A 106 7.96 10.66 -10.97
CA ALA A 106 7.11 9.68 -11.63
C ALA A 106 5.63 10.05 -11.53
N ALA A 107 5.18 10.51 -10.37
CA ALA A 107 3.81 10.95 -10.18
C ALA A 107 3.48 12.14 -11.07
N ARG A 108 4.39 13.11 -11.15
CA ARG A 108 4.22 14.28 -12.00
C ARG A 108 4.12 13.90 -13.47
N ARG A 109 4.95 12.95 -13.92
CA ARG A 109 4.92 12.45 -15.30
C ARG A 109 3.57 11.78 -15.61
N SER A 110 2.98 11.12 -14.63
CA SER A 110 1.68 10.48 -14.76
C SER A 110 0.52 11.44 -14.51
N LYS A 111 0.82 12.73 -14.32
CA LYS A 111 -0.17 13.78 -14.05
C LYS A 111 -0.97 13.52 -12.77
N ILE A 112 -0.35 12.88 -11.81
CA ILE A 112 -0.92 12.68 -10.49
C ILE A 112 -0.42 13.82 -9.60
N MET A 113 -1.32 14.66 -9.14
CA MET A 113 -0.96 15.89 -8.43
C MET A 113 -1.11 15.79 -6.93
N GLU A 114 -1.55 14.64 -6.43
CA GLU A 114 -1.75 14.45 -4.99
C GLU A 114 -0.96 13.24 -4.52
N LEU A 115 -0.13 13.45 -3.50
CA LEU A 115 0.76 12.42 -2.98
C LEU A 115 0.56 12.26 -1.48
N ILE A 116 0.59 11.03 -1.02
CA ILE A 116 0.62 10.71 0.40
C ILE A 116 1.99 10.10 0.70
N LEU A 117 2.72 10.77 1.57
CA LEU A 117 4.10 10.40 1.90
C LEU A 117 4.23 10.19 3.40
N PRO A 118 5.17 9.37 3.86
CA PRO A 118 5.40 9.24 5.30
C PRO A 118 5.80 10.57 5.91
N HIS A 119 5.26 10.86 7.09
CA HIS A 119 5.63 12.09 7.79
C HIS A 119 7.15 12.17 7.99
N ALA A 120 7.80 11.06 8.27
CA ALA A 120 9.24 11.02 8.48
C ALA A 120 10.06 11.39 7.24
N ASN A 121 9.41 11.46 6.06
CA ASN A 121 10.06 11.91 4.83
C ASN A 121 9.75 13.37 4.50
N GLN A 122 9.17 14.12 5.44
CA GLN A 122 8.80 15.51 5.18
C GLN A 122 9.99 16.34 4.71
N ARG A 123 11.14 16.17 5.34
CA ARG A 123 12.34 16.92 4.95
C ARG A 123 12.79 16.59 3.52
N ASP A 124 12.73 15.32 3.15
CA ASP A 124 13.10 14.90 1.79
C ASP A 124 12.24 15.60 0.75
N PHE A 125 10.94 15.71 1.04
CA PHE A 125 10.02 16.37 0.12
C PHE A 125 10.26 17.89 0.06
N GLU A 126 10.47 18.51 1.22
CA GLU A 126 10.67 19.96 1.29
C GLU A 126 11.95 20.43 0.61
N GLU A 127 12.94 19.56 0.52
CA GLU A 127 14.21 19.88 -0.13
C GLU A 127 14.16 19.75 -1.64
N LEU A 128 13.04 19.30 -2.21
CA LEU A 128 12.92 19.15 -3.65
C LEU A 128 12.73 20.54 -4.31
N PRO A 129 13.30 20.72 -5.52
CA PRO A 129 13.02 21.94 -6.29
C PRO A 129 11.57 21.97 -6.74
N ASP A 130 11.05 23.15 -6.93
CA ASP A 130 9.65 23.36 -7.37
C ASP A 130 9.37 22.83 -8.76
#